data_37f610e63150e350cec08ec4e30ae214
#
_entry.id   37f610e63150e350cec08ec4e30ae214
#
_cell.length_a   1.000
_cell.length_b   1.000
_cell.length_c   1.000
_cell.angle_alpha   90.00
_cell.angle_beta   90.00
_cell.angle_gamma   90.00
#
_symmetry.space_group_name_H-M   'P 1'
#
loop_
_entity.id
_entity.type
_entity.pdbx_description
1 polymer ?
#
loop_
_entity_poly.entity_id
_entity_poly.type
_entity_poly.pdbx_seq_one_letter_code
_entity_poly.pdbx_strand_id
1 'polypeptide(L)'
;MKMIKSISIAVFGIVLCAFFAACGDDNSASTDQHEHFEVEGWNLYWPDWSLAYSVYRGKVDSKYKELHVNANCLSEHLNIKFLDENKKEVVGPKDDEHSLGWEVGDKKILDIEWEGGWGFHLKGVKEGKTTLILKVNHHDHADARTPEISIVVDKALKAEECPFQEDEDED
;
A
#
# COMPACT_ATOMS: atom_id res chain seq x y z
N MET A 1 -6.09 -28.67 -70.71
CA MET A 1 -5.62 -28.02 -71.94
C MET A 1 -5.02 -26.68 -71.55
N LYS A 2 -3.74 -26.50 -71.95
CA LYS A 2 -2.86 -25.31 -71.88
C LYS A 2 -2.46 -24.88 -70.45
N MET A 3 -1.29 -25.19 -69.91
CA MET A 3 0.10 -24.84 -70.27
C MET A 3 0.35 -23.33 -70.51
N ILE A 4 1.31 -22.82 -69.78
CA ILE A 4 2.41 -21.90 -70.19
C ILE A 4 2.67 -20.97 -69.00
N LYS A 5 3.78 -20.66 -68.50
CA LYS A 5 5.22 -20.82 -68.60
C LYS A 5 5.88 -19.91 -67.58
N SER A 6 6.94 -20.41 -66.99
CA SER A 6 8.05 -19.69 -66.37
C SER A 6 8.33 -18.28 -66.85
N ILE A 7 8.77 -17.41 -65.96
CA ILE A 7 9.97 -16.54 -66.18
C ILE A 7 10.65 -16.30 -64.84
N SER A 8 11.89 -16.81 -64.74
CA SER A 8 12.88 -16.41 -63.76
C SER A 8 13.48 -15.06 -64.18
N ILE A 9 13.66 -14.16 -63.24
CA ILE A 9 14.63 -13.08 -63.38
C ILE A 9 15.40 -13.00 -62.08
N ALA A 10 16.65 -13.43 -62.14
CA ALA A 10 17.69 -13.15 -61.15
C ALA A 10 18.25 -11.76 -61.47
N VAL A 11 18.30 -10.89 -60.48
CA VAL A 11 19.14 -9.70 -60.52
C VAL A 11 19.96 -9.59 -59.27
N PHE A 12 21.19 -9.70 -59.49
CA PHE A 12 22.39 -9.44 -58.73
C PHE A 12 22.45 -7.98 -58.28
N GLY A 13 22.86 -7.69 -57.04
CA GLY A 13 23.05 -6.28 -56.68
C GLY A 13 23.57 -6.06 -55.26
N ILE A 14 24.86 -6.26 -55.14
CA ILE A 14 25.82 -5.40 -54.38
C ILE A 14 25.64 -5.25 -52.86
N VAL A 15 26.55 -5.94 -52.17
CA VAL A 15 27.03 -5.69 -50.80
C VAL A 15 27.64 -4.28 -50.72
N LEU A 16 27.08 -3.47 -49.82
CA LEU A 16 27.76 -2.26 -49.34
C LEU A 16 27.92 -2.37 -47.83
N CYS A 17 29.09 -2.82 -47.42
CA CYS A 17 29.51 -2.76 -46.02
C CYS A 17 29.81 -1.30 -45.67
N ALA A 18 28.93 -0.69 -44.88
CA ALA A 18 29.27 0.53 -44.16
C ALA A 18 29.63 0.16 -42.72
N PHE A 19 30.92 0.21 -42.43
CA PHE A 19 31.44 0.20 -41.07
C PHE A 19 31.05 1.51 -40.39
N PHE A 20 30.07 1.50 -39.51
CA PHE A 20 29.94 2.53 -38.51
C PHE A 20 30.66 2.07 -37.26
N ALA A 21 31.80 2.67 -37.02
CA ALA A 21 32.41 2.68 -35.70
C ALA A 21 31.44 3.43 -34.75
N ALA A 22 30.68 2.71 -33.97
CA ALA A 22 29.96 3.28 -32.86
C ALA A 22 30.98 3.46 -31.73
N CYS A 23 31.28 4.70 -31.41
CA CYS A 23 31.87 5.09 -30.14
C CYS A 23 30.99 4.54 -29.03
N GLY A 24 31.60 3.76 -28.13
CA GLY A 24 30.98 3.39 -26.87
C GLY A 24 30.85 4.63 -26.01
N ASP A 25 29.65 5.10 -25.82
CA ASP A 25 29.28 5.84 -24.63
C ASP A 25 28.85 4.80 -23.60
N ASP A 26 29.78 4.50 -22.70
CA ASP A 26 29.47 3.85 -21.45
C ASP A 26 28.65 4.83 -20.59
N ASN A 27 27.43 5.11 -21.03
CA ASN A 27 26.45 5.71 -20.17
C ASN A 27 25.78 4.56 -19.40
N SER A 28 26.50 4.06 -18.39
CA SER A 28 25.89 3.32 -17.30
C SER A 28 24.95 4.30 -16.58
N ALA A 29 23.77 4.52 -17.16
CA ALA A 29 22.64 4.91 -16.36
C ALA A 29 22.47 3.76 -15.40
N SER A 30 22.93 3.92 -14.17
CA SER A 30 22.44 3.15 -13.05
C SER A 30 20.96 3.48 -12.99
N THR A 31 20.14 2.65 -13.61
CA THR A 31 18.75 2.57 -13.23
C THR A 31 18.80 2.00 -11.81
N ASP A 32 18.84 2.88 -10.83
CA ASP A 32 18.34 2.56 -9.50
C ASP A 32 16.89 2.18 -9.73
N GLN A 33 16.68 0.89 -9.99
CA GLN A 33 15.36 0.29 -9.91
C GLN A 33 15.04 0.26 -8.44
N HIS A 34 14.49 1.35 -7.92
CA HIS A 34 13.83 1.34 -6.62
C HIS A 34 12.74 0.27 -6.72
N GLU A 35 12.93 -0.79 -5.97
CA GLU A 35 12.01 -1.93 -5.95
C GLU A 35 10.78 -1.47 -5.19
N HIS A 36 9.71 -1.09 -5.91
CA HIS A 36 8.45 -0.69 -5.30
C HIS A 36 7.78 -1.88 -4.62
N PHE A 37 7.24 -1.63 -3.45
CA PHE A 37 6.47 -2.64 -2.73
C PHE A 37 5.04 -2.72 -3.30
N GLU A 38 4.84 -3.69 -4.20
CA GLU A 38 3.55 -3.90 -4.85
C GLU A 38 2.63 -4.75 -3.98
N VAL A 39 1.43 -4.24 -3.69
CA VAL A 39 0.37 -4.98 -2.98
C VAL A 39 -0.98 -4.78 -3.65
N GLU A 40 -1.78 -5.84 -3.63
CA GLU A 40 -3.13 -5.86 -4.20
C GLU A 40 -4.21 -5.64 -3.14
N GLY A 41 -3.84 -5.71 -1.86
CA GLY A 41 -4.80 -5.54 -0.79
C GLY A 41 -4.20 -5.44 0.60
N TRP A 42 -5.07 -5.17 1.57
CA TRP A 42 -4.74 -4.92 2.96
C TRP A 42 -5.75 -5.62 3.86
N ASN A 43 -5.25 -6.33 4.86
CA ASN A 43 -6.01 -6.84 5.99
C ASN A 43 -5.54 -6.14 7.26
N LEU A 44 -6.48 -5.65 8.06
CA LEU A 44 -6.23 -5.10 9.38
C LEU A 44 -6.79 -6.07 10.42
N TYR A 45 -5.98 -6.39 11.42
CA TYR A 45 -6.30 -7.35 12.46
C TYR A 45 -6.20 -6.74 13.83
N TRP A 46 -7.16 -7.07 14.69
CA TRP A 46 -7.05 -6.82 16.12
C TRP A 46 -5.95 -7.70 16.75
N PRO A 47 -5.54 -7.47 18.02
CA PRO A 47 -4.49 -8.26 18.67
C PRO A 47 -4.80 -9.75 18.77
N ASP A 48 -6.07 -10.12 18.86
CA ASP A 48 -6.55 -11.52 18.88
C ASP A 48 -6.57 -12.18 17.50
N TRP A 49 -6.06 -11.50 16.47
CA TRP A 49 -6.07 -11.90 15.06
C TRP A 49 -7.48 -12.01 14.45
N SER A 50 -8.48 -11.45 15.08
CA SER A 50 -9.77 -11.25 14.40
C SER A 50 -9.64 -10.15 13.34
N LEU A 51 -10.27 -10.35 12.18
CA LEU A 51 -10.21 -9.42 11.06
C LEU A 51 -11.07 -8.19 11.37
N ALA A 52 -10.44 -7.02 11.37
CA ALA A 52 -11.10 -5.73 11.60
C ALA A 52 -11.55 -5.06 10.28
N TYR A 53 -10.71 -5.16 9.24
CA TYR A 53 -10.97 -4.56 7.92
C TYR A 53 -10.25 -5.32 6.83
N SER A 54 -10.84 -5.37 5.64
CA SER A 54 -10.22 -6.00 4.48
C SER A 54 -10.56 -5.26 3.20
N VAL A 55 -9.55 -5.04 2.38
CA VAL A 55 -9.69 -4.49 1.02
C VAL A 55 -8.79 -5.25 0.06
N TYR A 56 -9.32 -5.59 -1.10
CA TYR A 56 -8.56 -6.26 -2.17
C TYR A 56 -8.89 -5.63 -3.52
N ARG A 57 -7.86 -5.18 -4.25
CA ARG A 57 -7.99 -4.47 -5.54
C ARG A 57 -9.01 -3.34 -5.48
N GLY A 58 -8.92 -2.53 -4.43
CA GLY A 58 -9.81 -1.40 -4.20
C GLY A 58 -11.24 -1.75 -3.76
N LYS A 59 -11.58 -3.04 -3.61
CA LYS A 59 -12.90 -3.48 -3.15
C LYS A 59 -12.86 -3.81 -1.68
N VAL A 60 -13.58 -3.03 -0.89
CA VAL A 60 -13.76 -3.26 0.55
C VAL A 60 -14.69 -4.44 0.78
N ASP A 61 -14.34 -5.32 1.70
CA ASP A 61 -15.23 -6.41 2.11
C ASP A 61 -16.44 -5.81 2.85
N SER A 62 -17.64 -6.10 2.34
CA SER A 62 -18.89 -5.53 2.85
C SER A 62 -19.19 -5.89 4.31
N LYS A 63 -18.55 -6.92 4.86
CA LYS A 63 -18.67 -7.33 6.26
C LYS A 63 -17.89 -6.40 7.21
N TYR A 64 -16.84 -5.72 6.70
CA TYR A 64 -15.88 -4.93 7.47
C TYR A 64 -15.77 -3.51 6.90
N LYS A 65 -16.88 -2.76 6.87
CA LYS A 65 -16.97 -1.47 6.16
C LYS A 65 -16.43 -0.30 6.94
N GLU A 66 -16.52 -0.36 8.25
CA GLU A 66 -16.25 0.76 9.16
C GLU A 66 -15.40 0.26 10.31
N LEU A 67 -14.47 1.09 10.76
CA LEU A 67 -13.76 0.90 12.02
C LEU A 67 -14.34 1.85 13.08
N HIS A 68 -14.39 1.40 14.31
CA HIS A 68 -14.96 2.13 15.43
C HIS A 68 -13.91 2.37 16.51
N VAL A 69 -13.93 3.56 17.09
CA VAL A 69 -13.17 3.93 18.28
C VAL A 69 -13.99 4.91 19.10
N ASN A 70 -13.89 4.90 20.42
CA ASN A 70 -14.57 5.87 21.27
C ASN A 70 -13.77 7.18 21.36
N ALA A 71 -14.46 8.31 21.45
CA ALA A 71 -13.82 9.59 21.69
C ALA A 71 -13.08 9.57 23.04
N ASN A 72 -11.91 10.21 23.10
CA ASN A 72 -10.95 10.24 24.20
C ASN A 72 -10.31 8.88 24.53
N CYS A 73 -10.40 7.88 23.62
CA CYS A 73 -9.76 6.58 23.77
C CYS A 73 -8.80 6.30 22.64
N LEU A 74 -7.85 5.42 22.91
CA LEU A 74 -7.13 4.64 21.90
C LEU A 74 -7.90 3.35 21.62
N SER A 75 -7.87 2.88 20.38
CA SER A 75 -8.29 1.53 20.05
C SER A 75 -7.23 0.53 20.53
N GLU A 76 -7.56 -0.76 20.54
CA GLU A 76 -6.53 -1.79 20.55
C GLU A 76 -5.64 -1.65 19.29
N HIS A 77 -4.44 -2.24 19.34
CA HIS A 77 -3.49 -2.20 18.24
C HIS A 77 -4.03 -2.87 16.98
N LEU A 78 -3.97 -2.19 15.86
CA LEU A 78 -4.33 -2.72 14.55
C LEU A 78 -3.09 -3.18 13.81
N ASN A 79 -2.98 -4.48 13.57
CA ASN A 79 -1.88 -5.09 12.82
C ASN A 79 -2.21 -5.13 11.33
N ILE A 80 -1.26 -4.76 10.47
CA ILE A 80 -1.42 -4.76 9.02
C ILE A 80 -0.77 -6.02 8.43
N LYS A 81 -1.51 -6.71 7.55
CA LYS A 81 -1.01 -7.68 6.59
C LYS A 81 -1.38 -7.22 5.18
N PHE A 82 -0.44 -7.35 4.28
CA PHE A 82 -0.66 -7.04 2.88
C PHE A 82 -1.12 -8.28 2.12
N LEU A 83 -1.79 -8.09 0.99
CA LEU A 83 -2.23 -9.19 0.13
C LEU A 83 -1.53 -9.09 -1.22
N ASP A 84 -0.95 -10.20 -1.67
CA ASP A 84 -0.41 -10.34 -3.01
C ASP A 84 -1.50 -10.55 -4.07
N GLU A 85 -1.10 -10.73 -5.32
CA GLU A 85 -2.01 -10.98 -6.46
C GLU A 85 -2.89 -12.23 -6.30
N ASN A 86 -2.46 -13.18 -5.47
CA ASN A 86 -3.14 -14.44 -5.18
C ASN A 86 -3.96 -14.38 -3.88
N LYS A 87 -4.10 -13.20 -3.27
CA LYS A 87 -4.72 -12.96 -1.95
C LYS A 87 -3.97 -13.64 -0.80
N LYS A 88 -2.73 -14.02 -0.99
CA LYS A 88 -1.89 -14.55 0.08
C LYS A 88 -1.36 -13.40 0.92
N GLU A 89 -1.41 -13.55 2.23
CA GLU A 89 -0.85 -12.58 3.15
C GLU A 89 0.67 -12.55 3.08
N VAL A 90 1.19 -11.34 2.98
CA VAL A 90 2.61 -11.04 3.04
C VAL A 90 2.87 -9.98 4.12
N VAL A 91 4.05 -10.02 4.70
CA VAL A 91 4.49 -8.99 5.64
C VAL A 91 5.01 -7.78 4.89
N GLY A 92 4.89 -6.61 5.47
CA GLY A 92 5.47 -5.39 4.90
C GLY A 92 6.99 -5.42 4.87
N PRO A 93 7.62 -4.53 4.09
CA PRO A 93 9.07 -4.35 4.06
C PRO A 93 9.66 -4.17 5.46
N LYS A 94 10.91 -4.59 5.63
CA LYS A 94 11.64 -4.49 6.92
C LYS A 94 12.87 -3.60 6.82
N ASP A 95 13.02 -2.91 5.72
CA ASP A 95 14.08 -1.95 5.48
C ASP A 95 13.73 -0.58 6.08
N ASP A 96 14.69 0.33 6.05
CA ASP A 96 14.55 1.69 6.57
C ASP A 96 13.95 2.66 5.53
N GLU A 97 13.74 2.20 4.30
CA GLU A 97 13.27 3.02 3.18
C GLU A 97 11.74 3.05 3.12
N HIS A 98 11.08 2.04 3.70
CA HIS A 98 9.62 1.93 3.73
C HIS A 98 9.05 2.20 5.13
N SER A 99 7.91 2.88 5.17
CA SER A 99 7.20 3.17 6.42
C SER A 99 5.69 3.20 6.21
N LEU A 100 4.96 3.00 7.31
CA LEU A 100 3.53 3.25 7.34
C LEU A 100 3.27 4.75 7.28
N GLY A 101 2.40 5.18 6.38
CA GLY A 101 1.90 6.54 6.30
C GLY A 101 0.38 6.56 6.35
N TRP A 102 -0.20 7.74 6.62
CA TRP A 102 -1.65 7.90 6.67
C TRP A 102 -2.11 9.30 6.31
N GLU A 103 -3.39 9.38 5.93
CA GLU A 103 -4.13 10.62 5.78
C GLU A 103 -5.46 10.49 6.54
N VAL A 104 -5.74 11.43 7.41
CA VAL A 104 -7.02 11.52 8.14
C VAL A 104 -7.86 12.62 7.53
N GLY A 105 -9.12 12.34 7.20
CA GLY A 105 -10.03 13.30 6.58
C GLY A 105 -10.34 14.50 7.49
N ASP A 106 -10.61 14.26 8.77
CA ASP A 106 -10.78 15.33 9.77
C ASP A 106 -10.02 14.99 11.07
N LYS A 107 -8.90 15.66 11.28
CA LYS A 107 -8.05 15.51 12.47
C LYS A 107 -8.71 16.01 13.77
N LYS A 108 -9.83 16.72 13.70
CA LYS A 108 -10.60 17.10 14.89
C LYS A 108 -11.48 15.96 15.39
N ILE A 109 -11.67 14.91 14.57
CA ILE A 109 -12.47 13.74 14.89
C ILE A 109 -11.59 12.55 15.23
N LEU A 110 -10.53 12.31 14.46
CA LEU A 110 -9.62 11.17 14.59
C LEU A 110 -8.17 11.62 14.49
N ASP A 111 -7.30 10.98 15.26
CA ASP A 111 -5.86 10.96 15.07
C ASP A 111 -5.35 9.52 15.03
N ILE A 112 -4.08 9.34 14.68
CA ILE A 112 -3.41 8.05 14.62
C ILE A 112 -2.22 8.08 15.57
N GLU A 113 -2.09 7.03 16.38
CA GLU A 113 -0.93 6.78 17.21
C GLU A 113 -0.15 5.61 16.63
N TRP A 114 1.13 5.88 16.29
CA TRP A 114 1.99 4.93 15.62
C TRP A 114 3.24 4.67 16.45
N GLU A 115 3.46 3.40 16.79
CA GLU A 115 4.57 2.94 17.62
C GLU A 115 5.70 2.30 16.79
N GLY A 116 5.65 2.44 15.48
CA GLY A 116 6.59 1.82 14.54
C GLY A 116 6.03 0.59 13.83
N GLY A 117 6.76 0.13 12.79
CA GLY A 117 6.37 -1.06 12.01
C GLY A 117 5.05 -0.91 11.24
N TRP A 118 4.38 -2.05 11.04
CA TRP A 118 3.14 -2.16 10.25
C TRP A 118 1.92 -2.36 11.17
N GLY A 119 1.68 -1.39 12.03
CA GLY A 119 0.54 -1.36 12.93
C GLY A 119 0.36 0.03 13.53
N PHE A 120 -0.80 0.27 14.16
CA PHE A 120 -1.17 1.58 14.71
C PHE A 120 -2.39 1.46 15.62
N HIS A 121 -2.65 2.53 16.37
CA HIS A 121 -3.90 2.73 17.12
C HIS A 121 -4.72 3.85 16.50
N LEU A 122 -6.05 3.71 16.50
CA LEU A 122 -6.96 4.81 16.25
C LEU A 122 -7.11 5.62 17.54
N LYS A 123 -6.89 6.93 17.46
CA LYS A 123 -7.10 7.86 18.58
C LYS A 123 -8.38 8.67 18.35
N GLY A 124 -9.44 8.32 19.04
CA GLY A 124 -10.70 9.04 18.96
C GLY A 124 -10.59 10.41 19.63
N VAL A 125 -10.72 11.49 18.85
CA VAL A 125 -10.64 12.86 19.38
C VAL A 125 -12.01 13.41 19.76
N LYS A 126 -13.00 13.22 18.88
CA LYS A 126 -14.35 13.74 19.08
C LYS A 126 -15.36 12.88 18.34
N GLU A 127 -16.54 12.68 18.93
CA GLU A 127 -17.66 11.99 18.29
C GLU A 127 -17.94 12.54 16.89
N GLY A 128 -18.05 11.62 15.90
CA GLY A 128 -18.30 11.96 14.52
C GLY A 128 -17.89 10.86 13.54
N LYS A 129 -17.90 11.21 12.26
CA LYS A 129 -17.44 10.33 11.18
C LYS A 129 -16.35 11.02 10.38
N THR A 130 -15.35 10.24 9.98
CA THR A 130 -14.25 10.70 9.15
C THR A 130 -13.74 9.55 8.28
N THR A 131 -12.67 9.78 7.53
CA THR A 131 -12.01 8.78 6.72
C THR A 131 -10.53 8.66 7.09
N LEU A 132 -9.97 7.49 6.83
CA LEU A 132 -8.55 7.18 6.96
C LEU A 132 -8.07 6.55 5.66
N ILE A 133 -6.94 7.02 5.14
CA ILE A 133 -6.19 6.36 4.07
C ILE A 133 -4.87 5.91 4.67
N LEU A 134 -4.52 4.63 4.52
CA LEU A 134 -3.21 4.09 4.86
C LEU A 134 -2.33 4.03 3.62
N LYS A 135 -1.03 4.18 3.81
CA LYS A 135 -0.02 4.20 2.75
C LYS A 135 1.18 3.35 3.13
N VAL A 136 1.81 2.75 2.14
CA VAL A 136 3.21 2.33 2.21
C VAL A 136 4.02 3.46 1.60
N ASN A 137 4.71 4.22 2.42
CA ASN A 137 5.65 5.23 1.93
C ASN A 137 6.98 4.58 1.60
N HIS A 138 7.59 5.04 0.51
CA HIS A 138 8.93 4.73 0.10
C HIS A 138 9.64 6.03 -0.25
N HIS A 139 10.63 6.44 0.54
CA HIS A 139 11.25 7.75 0.46
C HIS A 139 10.20 8.90 0.47
N ASP A 140 10.07 9.63 -0.63
CA ASP A 140 9.22 10.81 -0.78
C ASP A 140 7.86 10.55 -1.46
N HIS A 141 7.54 9.29 -1.78
CA HIS A 141 6.28 8.90 -2.43
C HIS A 141 5.62 7.70 -1.75
N ALA A 142 4.40 7.39 -2.15
CA ALA A 142 3.68 6.23 -1.68
C ALA A 142 3.63 5.15 -2.77
N ASP A 143 4.15 3.96 -2.47
CA ASP A 143 4.09 2.80 -3.35
C ASP A 143 2.68 2.22 -3.43
N ALA A 144 1.99 2.21 -2.30
CA ALA A 144 0.63 1.69 -2.20
C ALA A 144 -0.24 2.52 -1.27
N ARG A 145 -1.55 2.50 -1.50
CA ARG A 145 -2.53 3.17 -0.64
C ARG A 145 -3.86 2.41 -0.61
N THR A 146 -4.55 2.49 0.53
CA THR A 146 -5.92 2.01 0.64
C THR A 146 -6.91 2.98 -0.04
N PRO A 147 -8.12 2.54 -0.40
CA PRO A 147 -9.27 3.44 -0.49
C PRO A 147 -9.53 4.12 0.85
N GLU A 148 -10.42 5.10 0.86
CA GLU A 148 -10.90 5.67 2.12
C GLU A 148 -11.56 4.61 3.00
N ILE A 149 -11.04 4.44 4.21
CA ILE A 149 -11.59 3.59 5.27
C ILE A 149 -12.56 4.46 6.07
N SER A 150 -13.81 4.06 6.18
CA SER A 150 -14.78 4.77 7.01
C SER A 150 -14.46 4.57 8.48
N ILE A 151 -14.34 5.66 9.22
CA ILE A 151 -14.11 5.66 10.66
C ILE A 151 -15.28 6.33 11.37
N VAL A 152 -15.80 5.65 12.39
CA VAL A 152 -16.81 6.18 13.28
C VAL A 152 -16.16 6.38 14.65
N VAL A 153 -16.14 7.60 15.10
CA VAL A 153 -15.78 7.92 16.49
C VAL A 153 -17.05 7.99 17.30
N ASP A 154 -17.22 7.00 18.14
CA ASP A 154 -18.39 6.87 19.01
C ASP A 154 -18.29 7.81 20.22
N LYS A 155 -19.32 7.80 21.07
CA LYS A 155 -19.33 8.63 22.28
C LYS A 155 -18.10 8.40 23.14
N ALA A 156 -17.68 9.46 23.83
CA ALA A 156 -16.60 9.36 24.80
C ALA A 156 -16.93 8.37 25.91
N LEU A 157 -15.93 7.58 26.25
CA LEU A 157 -15.92 6.75 27.44
C LEU A 157 -15.11 7.43 28.55
N LYS A 158 -15.22 6.93 29.77
CA LYS A 158 -14.27 7.27 30.82
C LYS A 158 -12.94 6.55 30.56
N ALA A 159 -11.83 7.12 31.02
CA ALA A 159 -10.51 6.55 30.76
C ALA A 159 -10.42 5.07 31.14
N GLU A 160 -10.96 4.70 32.29
CA GLU A 160 -10.99 3.31 32.78
C GLU A 160 -11.83 2.33 31.94
N GLU A 161 -12.68 2.85 31.04
CA GLU A 161 -13.54 2.07 30.14
C GLU A 161 -12.94 1.95 28.73
N CYS A 162 -11.81 2.63 28.44
CA CYS A 162 -11.14 2.56 27.15
C CYS A 162 -10.51 1.17 26.94
N PRO A 163 -10.60 0.61 25.71
CA PRO A 163 -10.09 -0.72 25.41
C PRO A 163 -8.56 -0.84 25.52
N PHE A 164 -7.86 0.26 25.31
CA PHE A 164 -6.43 0.34 25.46
C PHE A 164 -6.07 1.54 26.33
N GLN A 165 -5.13 1.34 27.24
CA GLN A 165 -4.53 2.38 28.07
C GLN A 165 -3.02 2.28 27.89
N GLU A 166 -2.37 3.41 27.64
CA GLU A 166 -0.92 3.46 27.68
C GLU A 166 -0.51 3.19 29.13
N ASP A 167 0.40 2.24 29.33
CA ASP A 167 1.04 2.08 30.63
C ASP A 167 1.79 3.40 30.91
N GLU A 168 1.31 4.18 31.89
CA GLU A 168 2.05 5.31 32.38
C GLU A 168 3.33 4.72 32.99
N ASP A 169 4.46 4.83 32.27
CA ASP A 169 5.76 4.44 32.78
C ASP A 169 5.98 5.18 34.11
N GLU A 170 5.95 4.45 35.20
CA GLU A 170 6.33 4.97 36.52
C GLU A 170 7.84 5.36 36.46
N ASP A 171 8.11 6.66 36.33
CA ASP A 171 9.45 7.25 36.50
C ASP A 171 10.01 7.04 37.92
#